data_acd94d7ae130acfcdfa5b26d60d9bbed
#
_entry.id   acd94d7ae130acfcdfa5b26d60d9bbed
#
_cell.length_a   1.000
_cell.length_b   1.000
_cell.length_c   1.000
_cell.angle_alpha   90.00
_cell.angle_beta   90.00
_cell.angle_gamma   90.00
#
_symmetry.space_group_name_H-M   'P 1'
#
loop_
_entity.id
_entity.type
_entity.pdbx_description
1 polymer ?
#
loop_
_entity_poly.entity_id
_entity_poly.type
_entity_poly.pdbx_seq_one_letter_code
_entity_poly.pdbx_strand_id
1 'polypeptide(L)'
;MKKKKANASIYFLARKYLAGRSALGISRDYTLTLIGITLGVVALITVSSVMNGFREDISGRIIGTLSELRLSKPAGALLEDYQPLLEKLEKEGFTAAPVARTELLLRNGQKSAAAVVFGIDPYRHKAVSPLLNQQSQKDALHGILAGELVPESFSEDGIALGSTLAGELGLYIGDEVQLISLLFNQPTPFGLMPMVRKLKVKAIFAAGMPEYDQSYSYVPLPVVQAFNSYDTQVDYLEIRSKNPQKSRKHLAQLSPLFPGYKLEDWSSFDASLYGAIRFEKYLMFVILLFMFIIASFNLTGNLLKMISQKRAELGLLKALGYQGEELRKLFMYQAMMLCTLGIALGIVISTILLVIQARTGLIKLDQSIILPVKMQLTDYLLVIVVSYLLTWLSVLVPLNNLKKINAVELIRRNA
;
A
#
# COMPACT_ATOMS: atom_id res chain seq x y z
N MET A 1 -46.11 25.11 5.25
CA MET A 1 -45.93 25.05 6.70
C MET A 1 -46.27 23.67 7.31
N LYS A 2 -47.33 22.94 6.96
CA LYS A 2 -47.70 21.62 7.52
C LYS A 2 -46.62 20.54 7.37
N LYS A 3 -45.94 20.41 6.21
CA LYS A 3 -44.86 19.41 6.00
C LYS A 3 -43.62 19.63 6.87
N LYS A 4 -43.27 20.90 7.22
CA LYS A 4 -42.11 21.19 8.08
C LYS A 4 -42.41 20.81 9.56
N LYS A 5 -43.65 21.02 10.04
CA LYS A 5 -44.06 20.61 11.38
C LYS A 5 -44.14 19.08 11.52
N ALA A 6 -44.61 18.37 10.51
CA ALA A 6 -44.64 16.90 10.49
C ALA A 6 -43.23 16.29 10.56
N ASN A 7 -42.27 16.83 9.82
CA ASN A 7 -40.87 16.34 9.87
C ASN A 7 -40.21 16.59 11.22
N ALA A 8 -40.49 17.70 11.89
CA ALA A 8 -39.96 18.01 13.24
C ALA A 8 -40.52 17.04 14.32
N SER A 9 -41.81 16.66 14.23
CA SER A 9 -42.42 15.70 15.15
C SER A 9 -41.88 14.28 14.91
N ILE A 10 -41.63 13.88 13.65
CA ILE A 10 -41.03 12.59 13.31
C ILE A 10 -39.60 12.49 13.87
N TYR A 11 -38.80 13.55 13.71
CA TYR A 11 -37.44 13.60 14.27
C TYR A 11 -37.42 13.51 15.78
N PHE A 12 -38.31 14.23 16.46
CA PHE A 12 -38.45 14.17 17.91
C PHE A 12 -38.84 12.76 18.40
N LEU A 13 -39.80 12.11 17.73
CA LEU A 13 -40.17 10.73 18.01
C LEU A 13 -39.01 9.76 17.76
N ALA A 14 -38.25 9.90 16.65
CA ALA A 14 -37.11 9.09 16.36
C ALA A 14 -36.05 9.15 17.47
N ARG A 15 -35.76 10.35 17.98
CA ARG A 15 -34.85 10.56 19.10
C ARG A 15 -35.37 9.95 20.40
N LYS A 16 -36.65 10.08 20.70
CA LYS A 16 -37.27 9.52 21.92
C LYS A 16 -37.26 7.98 21.90
N TYR A 17 -37.44 7.37 20.74
CA TYR A 17 -37.36 5.92 20.60
C TYR A 17 -35.93 5.39 20.75
N LEU A 18 -34.91 6.14 20.36
CA LEU A 18 -33.51 5.79 20.58
C LEU A 18 -33.10 5.95 22.06
N ALA A 19 -33.72 6.90 22.78
CA ALA A 19 -33.39 7.18 24.19
C ALA A 19 -33.76 5.99 25.08
N GLY A 20 -32.78 5.52 25.87
CA GLY A 20 -32.95 4.43 26.84
C GLY A 20 -32.26 4.75 28.18
N ARG A 21 -32.48 3.88 29.16
CA ARG A 21 -31.84 3.98 30.48
C ARG A 21 -30.44 3.38 30.59
N SER A 22 -29.77 3.09 29.46
CA SER A 22 -28.40 2.58 29.47
C SER A 22 -27.37 3.67 29.69
N ALA A 23 -26.14 3.31 30.05
CA ALA A 23 -25.01 4.25 30.25
C ALA A 23 -24.73 5.15 29.04
N LEU A 24 -25.07 4.73 27.83
CA LEU A 24 -24.97 5.50 26.60
C LEU A 24 -26.22 6.27 26.23
N GLY A 25 -27.25 6.27 27.09
CA GLY A 25 -28.55 6.92 26.81
C GLY A 25 -29.35 6.28 25.68
N ILE A 26 -28.95 5.06 25.20
CA ILE A 26 -29.53 4.34 24.09
C ILE A 26 -30.24 3.09 24.61
N SER A 27 -31.42 2.72 24.03
CA SER A 27 -32.11 1.50 24.37
C SER A 27 -31.26 0.27 24.12
N ARG A 28 -31.39 -0.73 24.99
CA ARG A 28 -30.62 -2.00 24.94
C ARG A 28 -30.71 -2.73 23.61
N ASP A 29 -31.81 -2.56 22.90
CA ASP A 29 -32.06 -3.18 21.60
C ASP A 29 -31.17 -2.60 20.49
N TYR A 30 -30.67 -1.36 20.64
CA TYR A 30 -29.81 -0.71 19.67
C TYR A 30 -28.30 -0.85 19.96
N THR A 31 -27.91 -1.27 21.18
CA THR A 31 -26.51 -1.40 21.56
C THR A 31 -25.74 -2.37 20.67
N LEU A 32 -26.32 -3.51 20.34
CA LEU A 32 -25.69 -4.50 19.47
C LEU A 32 -25.46 -3.95 18.04
N THR A 33 -26.43 -3.21 17.53
CA THR A 33 -26.32 -2.57 16.21
C THR A 33 -25.25 -1.47 16.22
N LEU A 34 -25.22 -0.66 17.28
CA LEU A 34 -24.24 0.39 17.46
C LEU A 34 -22.82 -0.19 17.49
N ILE A 35 -22.63 -1.25 18.30
CA ILE A 35 -21.34 -1.98 18.36
C ILE A 35 -20.96 -2.51 16.99
N GLY A 36 -21.89 -3.12 16.24
CA GLY A 36 -21.62 -3.66 14.92
C GLY A 36 -21.16 -2.59 13.91
N ILE A 37 -21.86 -1.44 13.88
CA ILE A 37 -21.47 -0.31 13.02
C ILE A 37 -20.11 0.26 13.45
N THR A 38 -19.92 0.47 14.76
CA THR A 38 -18.66 1.00 15.31
C THR A 38 -17.48 0.11 14.95
N LEU A 39 -17.59 -1.22 15.17
CA LEU A 39 -16.54 -2.18 14.84
C LEU A 39 -16.26 -2.20 13.32
N GLY A 40 -17.29 -2.14 12.49
CA GLY A 40 -17.13 -2.06 11.04
C GLY A 40 -16.34 -0.82 10.61
N VAL A 41 -16.65 0.35 11.19
CA VAL A 41 -15.94 1.61 10.91
C VAL A 41 -14.50 1.56 11.42
N VAL A 42 -14.28 1.04 12.66
CA VAL A 42 -12.93 0.85 13.22
C VAL A 42 -12.09 -0.04 12.31
N ALA A 43 -12.62 -1.18 11.90
CA ALA A 43 -11.92 -2.12 11.03
C ALA A 43 -11.53 -1.47 9.69
N LEU A 44 -12.47 -0.77 9.04
CA LEU A 44 -12.23 -0.11 7.76
C LEU A 44 -11.14 0.96 7.86
N ILE A 45 -11.25 1.87 8.82
CA ILE A 45 -10.27 2.96 8.98
C ILE A 45 -8.91 2.39 9.32
N THR A 46 -8.85 1.40 10.24
CA THR A 46 -7.58 0.79 10.66
C THR A 46 -6.91 0.06 9.49
N VAL A 47 -7.64 -0.81 8.79
CA VAL A 47 -7.08 -1.54 7.66
C VAL A 47 -6.66 -0.61 6.53
N SER A 48 -7.49 0.39 6.18
CA SER A 48 -7.16 1.37 5.14
C SER A 48 -5.88 2.14 5.49
N SER A 49 -5.75 2.58 6.75
CA SER A 49 -4.58 3.34 7.23
C SER A 49 -3.30 2.49 7.26
N VAL A 50 -3.40 1.22 7.65
CA VAL A 50 -2.29 0.27 7.60
C VAL A 50 -1.86 0.01 6.15
N MET A 51 -2.80 -0.24 5.25
CA MET A 51 -2.49 -0.46 3.82
C MET A 51 -1.84 0.75 3.17
N ASN A 52 -2.27 1.97 3.51
CA ASN A 52 -1.61 3.18 3.03
C ASN A 52 -0.20 3.32 3.62
N GLY A 53 -0.02 2.96 4.89
CA GLY A 53 1.28 2.91 5.55
C GLY A 53 2.24 1.95 4.84
N PHE A 54 1.80 0.71 4.59
CA PHE A 54 2.57 -0.28 3.83
C PHE A 54 2.96 0.20 2.44
N ARG A 55 1.99 0.75 1.71
CA ARG A 55 2.26 1.28 0.36
C ARG A 55 3.33 2.37 0.38
N GLU A 56 3.29 3.26 1.35
CA GLU A 56 4.29 4.32 1.48
C GLU A 56 5.65 3.78 1.88
N ASP A 57 5.69 2.86 2.82
CA ASP A 57 6.91 2.20 3.28
C ASP A 57 7.58 1.42 2.13
N ILE A 58 6.84 0.55 1.43
CA ILE A 58 7.35 -0.21 0.29
C ILE A 58 7.82 0.73 -0.83
N SER A 59 7.03 1.76 -1.18
CA SER A 59 7.46 2.71 -2.20
C SER A 59 8.72 3.47 -1.79
N GLY A 60 8.82 3.82 -0.51
CA GLY A 60 10.02 4.46 0.04
C GLY A 60 11.26 3.58 -0.05
N ARG A 61 11.12 2.28 0.23
CA ARG A 61 12.21 1.30 0.13
C ARG A 61 12.65 1.06 -1.32
N ILE A 62 11.69 0.89 -2.24
CA ILE A 62 11.98 0.72 -3.67
C ILE A 62 12.71 1.95 -4.23
N ILE A 63 12.17 3.16 -4.00
CA ILE A 63 12.78 4.42 -4.44
C ILE A 63 14.12 4.67 -3.72
N GLY A 64 14.26 4.18 -2.50
CA GLY A 64 15.49 4.25 -1.72
C GLY A 64 16.61 3.35 -2.26
N THR A 65 16.25 2.21 -2.82
CA THR A 65 17.22 1.20 -3.29
C THR A 65 17.54 1.37 -4.77
N LEU A 66 16.51 1.49 -5.61
CA LEU A 66 16.66 1.59 -7.05
C LEU A 66 16.70 3.06 -7.48
N SER A 67 15.62 3.58 -7.96
CA SER A 67 15.48 4.96 -8.37
C SER A 67 14.01 5.35 -8.46
N GLU A 68 13.73 6.60 -8.75
CA GLU A 68 12.37 7.10 -8.96
C GLU A 68 11.80 6.70 -10.32
N LEU A 69 12.60 6.92 -11.37
CA LEU A 69 12.24 6.70 -12.76
C LEU A 69 13.36 5.98 -13.50
N ARG A 70 13.00 5.27 -14.57
CA ARG A 70 13.92 4.68 -15.54
C ARG A 70 13.59 5.14 -16.94
N LEU A 71 14.64 5.43 -17.71
CA LEU A 71 14.58 5.73 -19.12
C LEU A 71 15.32 4.65 -19.89
N SER A 72 14.63 3.94 -20.77
CA SER A 72 15.17 2.87 -21.61
C SER A 72 14.71 3.03 -23.05
N LYS A 73 15.31 2.28 -23.96
CA LYS A 73 14.75 2.11 -25.30
C LYS A 73 13.60 1.10 -25.29
N PRO A 74 12.60 1.23 -26.19
CA PRO A 74 11.57 0.21 -26.38
C PRO A 74 12.15 -1.15 -26.73
N ALA A 75 11.40 -2.21 -26.38
CA ALA A 75 11.76 -3.61 -26.68
C ALA A 75 13.12 -4.09 -26.10
N GLY A 76 13.65 -3.41 -25.05
CA GLY A 76 14.91 -3.80 -24.42
C GLY A 76 16.15 -3.51 -25.24
N ALA A 77 16.07 -2.64 -26.26
CA ALA A 77 17.24 -2.20 -27.01
C ALA A 77 18.19 -1.38 -26.13
N LEU A 78 19.48 -1.51 -26.38
CA LEU A 78 20.51 -0.86 -25.58
C LEU A 78 20.63 0.63 -25.88
N LEU A 79 21.00 1.41 -24.87
CA LEU A 79 21.36 2.82 -25.01
C LEU A 79 22.85 2.92 -25.38
N GLU A 80 23.15 3.28 -26.63
CA GLU A 80 24.53 3.39 -27.13
C GLU A 80 25.17 4.72 -26.76
N ASP A 81 24.50 5.81 -27.08
CA ASP A 81 24.94 7.17 -26.74
C ASP A 81 23.99 7.79 -25.72
N TYR A 82 24.30 7.60 -24.45
CA TYR A 82 23.46 8.09 -23.35
C TYR A 82 23.92 9.44 -22.77
N GLN A 83 25.09 9.96 -23.15
CA GLN A 83 25.61 11.23 -22.63
C GLN A 83 24.69 12.42 -22.93
N PRO A 84 24.17 12.60 -24.15
CA PRO A 84 23.24 13.69 -24.44
C PRO A 84 21.93 13.60 -23.65
N LEU A 85 21.50 12.36 -23.32
CA LEU A 85 20.31 12.12 -22.50
C LEU A 85 20.55 12.55 -21.05
N LEU A 86 21.73 12.26 -20.48
CA LEU A 86 22.13 12.72 -19.16
C LEU A 86 22.14 14.25 -19.06
N GLU A 87 22.78 14.93 -20.01
CA GLU A 87 22.82 16.39 -20.05
C GLU A 87 21.44 17.01 -20.17
N LYS A 88 20.54 16.40 -20.95
CA LYS A 88 19.16 16.86 -21.09
C LYS A 88 18.36 16.69 -19.81
N LEU A 89 18.54 15.57 -19.09
CA LEU A 89 17.90 15.34 -17.81
C LEU A 89 18.41 16.29 -16.73
N GLU A 90 19.72 16.58 -16.71
CA GLU A 90 20.34 17.54 -15.79
C GLU A 90 19.80 18.96 -16.00
N LYS A 91 19.62 19.39 -17.26
CA LYS A 91 18.99 20.69 -17.60
C LYS A 91 17.57 20.82 -17.08
N GLU A 92 16.83 19.72 -17.05
CA GLU A 92 15.46 19.67 -16.50
C GLU A 92 15.44 19.56 -14.95
N GLY A 93 16.61 19.54 -14.32
CA GLY A 93 16.75 19.50 -12.85
C GLY A 93 16.66 18.10 -12.24
N PHE A 94 16.87 17.05 -13.04
CA PHE A 94 16.94 15.67 -12.59
C PHE A 94 18.38 15.19 -12.55
N THR A 95 18.69 14.32 -11.59
CA THR A 95 19.96 13.58 -11.57
C THR A 95 19.74 12.23 -12.26
N ALA A 96 20.72 11.80 -13.05
CA ALA A 96 20.64 10.52 -13.74
C ALA A 96 21.97 9.78 -13.76
N ALA A 97 21.91 8.45 -13.74
CA ALA A 97 23.07 7.57 -13.81
C ALA A 97 22.82 6.39 -14.75
N PRO A 98 23.84 5.97 -15.53
CA PRO A 98 23.75 4.82 -16.41
C PRO A 98 23.82 3.52 -15.59
N VAL A 99 23.04 2.52 -16.01
CA VAL A 99 23.01 1.18 -15.40
C VAL A 99 23.01 0.11 -16.49
N ALA A 100 23.88 -0.86 -16.32
CA ALA A 100 23.83 -2.14 -17.03
C ALA A 100 23.40 -3.24 -16.05
N ARG A 101 22.58 -4.18 -16.50
CA ARG A 101 22.03 -5.26 -15.68
C ARG A 101 22.36 -6.61 -16.29
N THR A 102 22.70 -7.58 -15.45
CA THR A 102 22.86 -8.97 -15.85
C THR A 102 22.47 -9.92 -14.73
N GLU A 103 22.24 -11.18 -15.04
CA GLU A 103 22.00 -12.23 -14.05
C GLU A 103 23.19 -13.18 -14.07
N LEU A 104 23.82 -13.34 -12.91
CA LEU A 104 25.03 -14.15 -12.74
C LEU A 104 24.86 -15.13 -11.59
N LEU A 105 25.63 -16.20 -11.64
CA LEU A 105 25.83 -17.09 -10.50
C LEU A 105 27.03 -16.59 -9.67
N LEU A 106 26.78 -16.26 -8.42
CA LEU A 106 27.83 -15.93 -7.46
C LEU A 106 28.22 -17.20 -6.72
N ARG A 107 29.54 -17.43 -6.59
CA ARG A 107 30.06 -18.64 -5.94
C ARG A 107 31.18 -18.31 -4.96
N ASN A 108 31.07 -18.92 -3.77
CA ASN A 108 32.12 -18.95 -2.76
C ASN A 108 32.36 -20.41 -2.31
N GLY A 109 33.45 -21.01 -2.79
CA GLY A 109 33.73 -22.42 -2.54
C GLY A 109 32.64 -23.35 -3.10
N GLN A 110 31.92 -24.01 -2.19
CA GLN A 110 30.81 -24.91 -2.55
C GLN A 110 29.43 -24.22 -2.51
N LYS A 111 29.35 -23.01 -1.96
CA LYS A 111 28.11 -22.24 -1.92
C LYS A 111 27.92 -21.43 -3.19
N SER A 112 26.71 -21.40 -3.71
CA SER A 112 26.37 -20.60 -4.88
C SER A 112 24.96 -20.07 -4.79
N ALA A 113 24.75 -18.86 -5.30
CA ALA A 113 23.45 -18.21 -5.38
C ALA A 113 23.32 -17.43 -6.69
N ALA A 114 22.12 -17.44 -7.28
CA ALA A 114 21.82 -16.58 -8.42
C ALA A 114 21.61 -15.13 -7.94
N ALA A 115 22.17 -14.17 -8.65
CA ALA A 115 22.05 -12.77 -8.33
C ALA A 115 21.82 -11.91 -9.56
N VAL A 116 21.05 -10.87 -9.38
CA VAL A 116 20.93 -9.75 -10.31
C VAL A 116 22.04 -8.76 -10.01
N VAL A 117 22.95 -8.61 -10.96
CA VAL A 117 24.14 -7.78 -10.84
C VAL A 117 23.93 -6.48 -11.60
N PHE A 118 23.98 -5.35 -10.88
CA PHE A 118 23.89 -4.02 -11.46
C PHE A 118 25.29 -3.42 -11.62
N GLY A 119 25.65 -3.11 -12.86
CA GLY A 119 26.82 -2.33 -13.19
C GLY A 119 26.50 -0.86 -13.11
N ILE A 120 27.19 -0.14 -12.23
CA ILE A 120 26.93 1.25 -11.90
C ILE A 120 28.18 2.12 -12.04
N ASP A 121 27.98 3.41 -12.35
CA ASP A 121 28.99 4.44 -12.18
C ASP A 121 28.90 4.98 -10.73
N PRO A 122 29.86 4.64 -9.86
CA PRO A 122 29.77 5.00 -8.45
C PRO A 122 29.76 6.52 -8.20
N TYR A 123 30.33 7.32 -9.09
CA TYR A 123 30.34 8.78 -8.98
C TYR A 123 28.93 9.37 -9.22
N ARG A 124 28.26 8.96 -10.29
CA ARG A 124 26.93 9.43 -10.66
C ARG A 124 25.84 8.76 -9.84
N HIS A 125 25.99 7.47 -9.57
CA HIS A 125 24.93 6.68 -8.92
C HIS A 125 24.69 7.06 -7.46
N LYS A 126 25.70 7.60 -6.78
CA LYS A 126 25.58 8.18 -5.43
C LYS A 126 24.51 9.28 -5.34
N ALA A 127 24.30 10.04 -6.43
CA ALA A 127 23.28 11.08 -6.48
C ALA A 127 21.87 10.55 -6.79
N VAL A 128 21.78 9.34 -7.35
CA VAL A 128 20.52 8.71 -7.78
C VAL A 128 19.99 7.73 -6.73
N SER A 129 20.86 6.90 -6.16
CA SER A 129 20.49 5.92 -5.14
C SER A 129 20.91 6.37 -3.74
N PRO A 130 19.95 6.60 -2.81
CA PRO A 130 20.27 6.91 -1.41
C PRO A 130 20.96 5.76 -0.69
N LEU A 131 20.76 4.52 -1.13
CA LEU A 131 21.43 3.34 -0.59
C LEU A 131 22.96 3.51 -0.61
N LEU A 132 23.47 4.14 -1.66
CA LEU A 132 24.90 4.36 -1.85
C LEU A 132 25.40 5.67 -1.22
N ASN A 133 24.51 6.47 -0.66
CA ASN A 133 24.85 7.72 0.01
C ASN A 133 24.94 7.52 1.52
N GLN A 134 26.14 7.33 2.04
CA GLN A 134 26.43 7.10 3.47
C GLN A 134 25.88 8.20 4.40
N GLN A 135 25.66 9.42 3.92
CA GLN A 135 25.11 10.52 4.73
C GLN A 135 23.60 10.40 4.99
N SER A 136 22.90 9.50 4.30
CA SER A 136 21.44 9.31 4.43
C SER A 136 21.05 8.24 5.45
N GLN A 137 22.01 7.63 6.14
CA GLN A 137 21.77 6.55 7.13
C GLN A 137 21.18 7.11 8.43
N LYS A 138 19.86 7.27 8.49
CA LYS A 138 19.15 7.51 9.75
C LYS A 138 18.55 6.25 10.39
N ASP A 139 18.43 5.17 9.62
CA ASP A 139 17.83 3.92 10.09
C ASP A 139 18.82 2.76 9.97
N ALA A 140 19.09 2.08 11.08
CA ALA A 140 20.04 0.95 11.16
C ALA A 140 19.66 -0.27 10.29
N LEU A 141 18.53 -0.23 9.59
CA LEU A 141 17.99 -1.33 8.78
C LEU A 141 18.11 -1.10 7.27
N HIS A 142 18.50 0.10 6.82
CA HIS A 142 18.59 0.46 5.41
C HIS A 142 19.90 1.19 5.18
N GLY A 143 20.63 0.78 4.14
CA GLY A 143 21.90 1.40 3.79
C GLY A 143 23.06 0.41 3.81
N ILE A 144 24.27 0.93 3.89
CA ILE A 144 25.49 0.11 3.97
C ILE A 144 25.66 -0.37 5.40
N LEU A 145 25.58 -1.68 5.63
CA LEU A 145 25.73 -2.33 6.93
C LEU A 145 27.19 -2.52 7.31
N ALA A 146 28.04 -2.81 6.31
CA ALA A 146 29.48 -3.02 6.51
C ALA A 146 30.26 -2.61 5.27
N GLY A 147 31.49 -2.16 5.48
CA GLY A 147 32.35 -1.67 4.42
C GLY A 147 32.00 -0.27 3.92
N GLU A 148 32.52 0.10 2.77
CA GLU A 148 32.32 1.41 2.16
C GLU A 148 32.13 1.29 0.65
N LEU A 149 31.20 2.07 0.12
CA LEU A 149 30.92 2.20 -1.31
C LEU A 149 31.36 3.60 -1.77
N VAL A 150 32.64 3.91 -1.55
CA VAL A 150 33.22 5.15 -2.09
C VAL A 150 33.81 4.88 -3.47
N PRO A 151 33.70 5.84 -4.40
CA PRO A 151 34.19 5.66 -5.76
C PRO A 151 35.63 5.18 -5.85
N GLU A 152 36.50 5.66 -4.95
CA GLU A 152 37.94 5.32 -4.93
C GLU A 152 38.18 3.86 -4.49
N SER A 153 37.36 3.31 -3.60
CA SER A 153 37.49 1.92 -3.13
C SER A 153 36.70 0.93 -3.99
N PHE A 154 35.70 1.41 -4.72
CA PHE A 154 34.89 0.64 -5.65
C PHE A 154 35.52 0.64 -7.03
N SER A 155 36.78 0.20 -7.08
CA SER A 155 37.56 -0.03 -8.30
C SER A 155 37.03 -1.21 -9.09
N GLU A 156 37.62 -1.52 -10.25
CA GLU A 156 37.17 -2.59 -11.15
C GLU A 156 37.02 -3.99 -10.53
N ASP A 157 37.58 -4.22 -9.34
CA ASP A 157 37.50 -5.49 -8.62
C ASP A 157 36.56 -5.47 -7.40
N GLY A 158 35.75 -4.42 -7.24
CA GLY A 158 34.84 -4.27 -6.09
C GLY A 158 33.45 -4.83 -6.37
N ILE A 159 32.82 -5.45 -5.36
CA ILE A 159 31.40 -5.83 -5.37
C ILE A 159 30.75 -5.43 -4.04
N ALA A 160 29.52 -4.94 -4.13
CA ALA A 160 28.64 -4.76 -2.99
C ALA A 160 27.52 -5.82 -3.04
N LEU A 161 27.28 -6.49 -1.93
CA LEU A 161 26.32 -7.59 -1.82
C LEU A 161 25.16 -7.21 -0.91
N GLY A 162 23.97 -7.66 -1.26
CA GLY A 162 22.84 -7.64 -0.33
C GLY A 162 23.13 -8.49 0.91
N SER A 163 22.63 -8.07 2.06
CA SER A 163 22.98 -8.68 3.36
C SER A 163 22.60 -10.16 3.45
N THR A 164 21.43 -10.53 2.94
CA THR A 164 20.97 -11.94 2.90
C THR A 164 21.83 -12.77 1.94
N LEU A 165 22.15 -12.23 0.76
CA LEU A 165 23.02 -12.88 -0.23
C LEU A 165 24.43 -13.12 0.32
N ALA A 166 25.01 -12.14 1.01
CA ALA A 166 26.32 -12.28 1.66
C ALA A 166 26.28 -13.37 2.74
N GLY A 167 25.22 -13.42 3.56
CA GLY A 167 25.03 -14.46 4.58
C GLY A 167 24.88 -15.87 4.00
N GLU A 168 24.09 -16.05 2.94
CA GLU A 168 23.93 -17.34 2.25
C GLU A 168 25.25 -17.87 1.69
N LEU A 169 26.03 -16.98 1.07
CA LEU A 169 27.35 -17.31 0.53
C LEU A 169 28.43 -17.42 1.60
N GLY A 170 28.17 -16.92 2.83
CA GLY A 170 29.14 -16.87 3.91
C GLY A 170 30.32 -15.93 3.58
N LEU A 171 30.03 -14.76 3.00
CA LEU A 171 31.00 -13.76 2.57
C LEU A 171 31.03 -12.59 3.54
N TYR A 172 32.24 -12.11 3.83
CA TYR A 172 32.53 -10.93 4.63
C TYR A 172 33.30 -9.89 3.81
N ILE A 173 33.45 -8.70 4.38
CA ILE A 173 34.24 -7.63 3.74
C ILE A 173 35.67 -8.11 3.51
N GLY A 174 36.17 -7.93 2.28
CA GLY A 174 37.52 -8.33 1.86
C GLY A 174 37.60 -9.72 1.23
N ASP A 175 36.58 -10.57 1.40
CA ASP A 175 36.54 -11.89 0.77
C ASP A 175 36.41 -11.80 -0.75
N GLU A 176 36.86 -12.85 -1.45
CA GLU A 176 36.72 -13.00 -2.90
C GLU A 176 35.47 -13.80 -3.23
N VAL A 177 34.70 -13.32 -4.20
CA VAL A 177 33.56 -14.00 -4.76
C VAL A 177 33.75 -14.19 -6.27
N GLN A 178 33.36 -15.35 -6.78
CA GLN A 178 33.38 -15.64 -8.22
C GLN A 178 32.03 -15.31 -8.84
N LEU A 179 32.04 -14.47 -9.87
CA LEU A 179 30.90 -14.20 -10.74
C LEU A 179 31.01 -15.09 -11.96
N ILE A 180 29.96 -15.83 -12.26
CA ILE A 180 29.94 -16.81 -13.36
C ILE A 180 28.76 -16.46 -14.26
N SER A 181 29.03 -16.26 -15.58
CA SER A 181 27.97 -16.03 -16.54
C SER A 181 27.10 -17.28 -16.68
N LEU A 182 25.79 -17.08 -16.79
CA LEU A 182 24.86 -18.17 -17.13
C LEU A 182 24.91 -18.52 -18.62
N LEU A 183 25.55 -17.69 -19.43
CA LEU A 183 25.74 -17.90 -20.88
C LEU A 183 27.12 -18.45 -21.17
N PHE A 184 27.19 -19.48 -22.03
CA PHE A 184 28.44 -20.06 -22.56
C PHE A 184 28.83 -19.28 -23.83
N ASN A 185 29.37 -18.08 -23.66
CA ASN A 185 29.65 -17.16 -24.75
C ASN A 185 31.15 -16.88 -24.96
N GLN A 186 32.04 -17.44 -24.14
CA GLN A 186 33.48 -17.28 -24.33
C GLN A 186 34.04 -18.44 -25.18
N PRO A 187 34.56 -18.17 -26.38
CA PRO A 187 35.23 -19.18 -27.20
C PRO A 187 36.59 -19.54 -26.59
N THR A 188 36.79 -20.82 -26.30
CA THR A 188 38.08 -21.37 -25.84
C THR A 188 38.50 -22.51 -26.74
N PRO A 189 39.77 -22.93 -26.73
CA PRO A 189 40.23 -24.10 -27.50
C PRO A 189 39.45 -25.39 -27.17
N PHE A 190 38.77 -25.45 -26.03
CA PHE A 190 37.98 -26.60 -25.57
C PHE A 190 36.47 -26.44 -25.80
N GLY A 191 36.03 -25.40 -26.48
CA GLY A 191 34.64 -25.07 -26.73
C GLY A 191 34.19 -23.79 -26.04
N LEU A 192 32.88 -23.54 -26.03
CA LEU A 192 32.31 -22.37 -25.36
C LEU A 192 32.30 -22.60 -23.85
N MET A 193 32.87 -21.65 -23.12
CA MET A 193 32.87 -21.66 -21.64
C MET A 193 32.16 -20.44 -21.09
N PRO A 194 31.62 -20.54 -19.83
CA PRO A 194 31.08 -19.36 -19.15
C PRO A 194 32.18 -18.39 -18.77
N MET A 195 31.92 -17.09 -18.87
CA MET A 195 32.81 -16.07 -18.33
C MET A 195 32.85 -16.15 -16.80
N VAL A 196 34.06 -16.14 -16.25
CA VAL A 196 34.25 -16.13 -14.78
C VAL A 196 35.15 -14.96 -14.41
N ARG A 197 34.72 -14.19 -13.43
CA ARG A 197 35.53 -13.07 -12.85
C ARG A 197 35.48 -13.16 -11.34
N LYS A 198 36.60 -12.87 -10.68
CA LYS A 198 36.69 -12.76 -9.21
C LYS A 198 36.65 -11.31 -8.82
N LEU A 199 35.84 -10.99 -7.81
CA LEU A 199 35.72 -9.65 -7.25
C LEU A 199 35.86 -9.74 -5.73
N LYS A 200 36.30 -8.62 -5.11
CA LYS A 200 36.41 -8.48 -3.65
C LYS A 200 35.17 -7.79 -3.07
N VAL A 201 34.62 -8.34 -2.00
CA VAL A 201 33.49 -7.76 -1.29
C VAL A 201 33.96 -6.46 -0.60
N LYS A 202 33.47 -5.32 -1.06
CA LYS A 202 33.80 -3.98 -0.55
C LYS A 202 32.73 -3.42 0.39
N ALA A 203 31.46 -3.82 0.14
CA ALA A 203 30.35 -3.38 0.97
C ALA A 203 29.28 -4.49 1.08
N ILE A 204 28.57 -4.50 2.20
CA ILE A 204 27.35 -5.27 2.40
C ILE A 204 26.26 -4.27 2.73
N PHE A 205 25.16 -4.33 1.97
CA PHE A 205 24.06 -3.38 2.11
C PHE A 205 22.75 -4.10 2.51
N ALA A 206 21.83 -3.35 3.11
CA ALA A 206 20.44 -3.75 3.30
C ALA A 206 19.52 -2.76 2.59
N ALA A 207 18.74 -3.24 1.66
CA ALA A 207 17.68 -2.49 0.98
C ALA A 207 16.41 -2.41 1.85
N GLY A 208 16.33 -3.25 2.90
CA GLY A 208 15.16 -3.39 3.75
C GLY A 208 14.00 -4.14 3.08
N MET A 209 14.28 -4.82 1.99
CA MET A 209 13.37 -5.73 1.28
C MET A 209 14.08 -7.07 1.11
N PRO A 210 13.55 -8.16 1.72
CA PRO A 210 14.21 -9.47 1.70
C PRO A 210 14.55 -9.95 0.28
N GLU A 211 13.67 -9.69 -0.69
CA GLU A 211 13.85 -10.10 -2.09
C GLU A 211 15.06 -9.41 -2.73
N TYR A 212 15.30 -8.13 -2.40
CA TYR A 212 16.44 -7.37 -2.91
C TYR A 212 17.73 -7.74 -2.18
N ASP A 213 17.64 -7.92 -0.86
CA ASP A 213 18.78 -8.28 -0.02
C ASP A 213 19.31 -9.69 -0.31
N GLN A 214 18.45 -10.58 -0.84
CA GLN A 214 18.81 -11.93 -1.24
C GLN A 214 19.35 -12.03 -2.67
N SER A 215 18.96 -11.10 -3.57
CA SER A 215 19.22 -11.27 -5.00
C SER A 215 20.03 -10.16 -5.64
N TYR A 216 20.21 -9.00 -5.00
CA TYR A 216 20.86 -7.85 -5.64
C TYR A 216 22.32 -7.69 -5.24
N SER A 217 23.12 -7.28 -6.23
CA SER A 217 24.51 -6.88 -6.04
C SER A 217 24.88 -5.73 -6.97
N TYR A 218 25.84 -4.91 -6.56
CA TYR A 218 26.36 -3.80 -7.36
C TYR A 218 27.83 -4.02 -7.66
N VAL A 219 28.22 -3.74 -8.88
CA VAL A 219 29.60 -3.78 -9.38
C VAL A 219 29.88 -2.54 -10.24
N PRO A 220 31.13 -2.19 -10.51
CA PRO A 220 31.45 -1.15 -11.49
C PRO A 220 30.86 -1.45 -12.86
N LEU A 221 30.39 -0.41 -13.55
CA LEU A 221 29.71 -0.52 -14.84
C LEU A 221 30.49 -1.37 -15.88
N PRO A 222 31.81 -1.20 -16.05
CA PRO A 222 32.58 -1.98 -17.01
C PRO A 222 32.56 -3.49 -16.75
N VAL A 223 32.34 -3.92 -15.50
CA VAL A 223 32.27 -5.34 -15.16
C VAL A 223 31.06 -5.99 -15.81
N VAL A 224 29.88 -5.40 -15.68
CA VAL A 224 28.63 -5.93 -16.31
C VAL A 224 28.68 -5.78 -17.81
N GLN A 225 29.23 -4.67 -18.32
CA GLN A 225 29.43 -4.48 -19.75
C GLN A 225 30.26 -5.62 -20.38
N ALA A 226 31.33 -6.04 -19.69
CA ALA A 226 32.17 -7.16 -20.13
C ALA A 226 31.36 -8.48 -20.12
N PHE A 227 30.55 -8.77 -19.09
CA PHE A 227 29.73 -9.98 -19.03
C PHE A 227 28.68 -10.04 -20.16
N ASN A 228 28.10 -8.90 -20.50
CA ASN A 228 27.05 -8.77 -21.51
C ASN A 228 27.63 -8.56 -22.93
N SER A 229 28.95 -8.46 -23.08
CA SER A 229 29.62 -8.11 -24.36
C SER A 229 29.14 -6.73 -24.88
N TYR A 230 28.93 -5.77 -23.99
CA TYR A 230 28.64 -4.38 -24.32
C TYR A 230 29.96 -3.61 -24.44
N ASP A 231 30.05 -2.69 -25.40
CA ASP A 231 31.18 -1.76 -25.48
C ASP A 231 31.01 -0.64 -24.45
N THR A 232 30.22 0.37 -24.81
CA THR A 232 29.87 1.52 -23.92
C THR A 232 28.37 1.59 -23.63
N GLN A 233 27.63 0.58 -24.06
CA GLN A 233 26.17 0.53 -23.99
C GLN A 233 25.69 0.25 -22.58
N VAL A 234 24.45 0.69 -22.30
CA VAL A 234 23.76 0.44 -21.04
C VAL A 234 22.31 0.06 -21.28
N ASP A 235 21.69 -0.62 -20.32
CA ASP A 235 20.30 -1.06 -20.43
C ASP A 235 19.32 0.10 -20.24
N TYR A 236 19.61 0.99 -19.27
CA TYR A 236 18.75 2.12 -18.94
C TYR A 236 19.49 3.20 -18.16
N LEU A 237 18.85 4.37 -18.05
CA LEU A 237 19.25 5.42 -17.13
C LEU A 237 18.32 5.40 -15.92
N GLU A 238 18.87 5.40 -14.73
CA GLU A 238 18.15 5.66 -13.50
C GLU A 238 18.09 7.16 -13.26
N ILE A 239 16.88 7.66 -12.89
CA ILE A 239 16.60 9.08 -12.78
C ILE A 239 16.04 9.36 -11.40
N ARG A 240 16.48 10.45 -10.79
CA ARG A 240 15.99 10.92 -9.49
C ARG A 240 15.73 12.43 -9.51
N SER A 241 14.62 12.80 -8.88
CA SER A 241 14.25 14.19 -8.63
C SER A 241 14.51 14.60 -7.18
N LYS A 242 14.36 15.89 -6.90
CA LYS A 242 14.38 16.42 -5.52
C LYS A 242 13.20 15.92 -4.68
N ASN A 243 12.08 15.52 -5.31
CA ASN A 243 10.87 15.04 -4.64
C ASN A 243 10.41 13.69 -5.21
N PRO A 244 11.10 12.57 -4.90
CA PRO A 244 10.86 11.28 -5.53
C PRO A 244 9.44 10.70 -5.34
N GLN A 245 8.71 11.15 -4.32
CA GLN A 245 7.34 10.73 -4.07
C GLN A 245 6.32 11.20 -5.14
N LYS A 246 6.74 12.15 -6.02
CA LYS A 246 5.90 12.69 -7.10
C LYS A 246 6.21 12.04 -8.46
N SER A 247 6.71 10.80 -8.48
CA SER A 247 7.16 10.09 -9.68
C SER A 247 6.19 10.19 -10.87
N ARG A 248 4.89 10.02 -10.65
CA ARG A 248 3.88 10.14 -11.72
C ARG A 248 3.79 11.52 -12.37
N LYS A 249 4.03 12.60 -11.60
CA LYS A 249 4.06 13.95 -12.14
C LYS A 249 5.32 14.16 -12.97
N HIS A 250 6.45 13.68 -12.47
CA HIS A 250 7.73 13.75 -13.17
C HIS A 250 7.72 12.89 -14.44
N LEU A 251 7.09 11.70 -14.39
CA LEU A 251 6.86 10.87 -15.57
C LEU A 251 6.07 11.64 -16.66
N ALA A 252 4.97 12.29 -16.28
CA ALA A 252 4.16 13.08 -17.21
C ALA A 252 4.91 14.31 -17.76
N GLN A 253 5.82 14.90 -16.98
CA GLN A 253 6.66 16.01 -17.40
C GLN A 253 7.75 15.58 -18.39
N LEU A 254 8.44 14.47 -18.11
CA LEU A 254 9.57 13.99 -18.90
C LEU A 254 9.15 13.25 -20.17
N SER A 255 8.02 12.55 -20.18
CA SER A 255 7.58 11.74 -21.32
C SER A 255 7.52 12.49 -22.65
N PRO A 256 7.01 13.75 -22.73
CA PRO A 256 7.00 14.51 -23.98
C PRO A 256 8.40 14.94 -24.45
N LEU A 257 9.37 15.03 -23.52
CA LEU A 257 10.73 15.49 -23.82
C LEU A 257 11.61 14.40 -24.42
N PHE A 258 11.24 13.14 -24.23
CA PHE A 258 12.00 11.96 -24.70
C PHE A 258 11.15 11.07 -25.61
N PRO A 259 10.70 11.58 -26.78
CA PRO A 259 9.94 10.77 -27.73
C PRO A 259 10.81 9.61 -28.25
N GLY A 260 10.24 8.42 -28.32
CA GLY A 260 10.97 7.20 -28.75
C GLY A 260 11.71 6.47 -27.64
N TYR A 261 11.69 6.98 -26.40
CA TYR A 261 12.19 6.28 -25.22
C TYR A 261 11.04 5.82 -24.34
N LYS A 262 11.25 4.73 -23.61
CA LYS A 262 10.32 4.22 -22.62
C LYS A 262 10.70 4.79 -21.26
N LEU A 263 9.83 5.61 -20.69
CA LEU A 263 9.94 6.11 -19.33
C LEU A 263 9.01 5.30 -18.42
N GLU A 264 9.55 4.80 -17.33
CA GLU A 264 8.82 4.01 -16.33
C GLU A 264 9.02 4.58 -14.94
N ASP A 265 8.00 4.52 -14.10
CA ASP A 265 8.15 4.82 -12.69
C ASP A 265 8.44 3.53 -11.89
N TRP A 266 8.85 3.69 -10.64
CA TRP A 266 9.20 2.60 -9.74
C TRP A 266 8.12 1.51 -9.63
N SER A 267 6.84 1.83 -9.85
CA SER A 267 5.75 0.86 -9.78
C SER A 267 5.75 -0.15 -10.96
N SER A 268 6.55 0.11 -11.97
CA SER A 268 6.70 -0.74 -13.16
C SER A 268 8.00 -1.55 -13.17
N PHE A 269 8.97 -1.24 -12.27
CA PHE A 269 10.29 -1.92 -12.26
C PHE A 269 10.19 -3.39 -11.87
N ASP A 270 9.31 -3.69 -10.92
CA ASP A 270 9.00 -5.04 -10.49
C ASP A 270 7.48 -5.24 -10.57
N ALA A 271 7.00 -5.52 -11.79
CA ALA A 271 5.58 -5.67 -12.07
C ALA A 271 4.95 -6.83 -11.28
N SER A 272 5.72 -7.87 -10.95
CA SER A 272 5.24 -9.02 -10.17
C SER A 272 5.00 -8.63 -8.71
N LEU A 273 5.94 -7.98 -8.08
CA LEU A 273 5.84 -7.49 -6.71
C LEU A 273 4.69 -6.46 -6.58
N TYR A 274 4.65 -5.49 -7.50
CA TYR A 274 3.59 -4.48 -7.49
C TYR A 274 2.22 -5.08 -7.80
N GLY A 275 2.17 -6.08 -8.66
CA GLY A 275 0.97 -6.87 -8.95
C GLY A 275 0.45 -7.59 -7.70
N ALA A 276 1.33 -8.21 -6.93
CA ALA A 276 0.99 -8.86 -5.67
C ALA A 276 0.42 -7.87 -4.63
N ILE A 277 1.07 -6.72 -4.44
CA ILE A 277 0.60 -5.65 -3.54
C ILE A 277 -0.79 -5.13 -3.97
N ARG A 278 -0.99 -4.95 -5.28
CA ARG A 278 -2.28 -4.51 -5.82
C ARG A 278 -3.37 -5.56 -5.61
N PHE A 279 -3.05 -6.84 -5.80
CA PHE A 279 -3.96 -7.95 -5.58
C PHE A 279 -4.33 -8.10 -4.10
N GLU A 280 -3.37 -7.98 -3.19
CA GLU A 280 -3.60 -7.96 -1.75
C GLU A 280 -4.56 -6.83 -1.34
N LYS A 281 -4.35 -5.61 -1.87
CA LYS A 281 -5.28 -4.49 -1.65
C LYS A 281 -6.71 -4.83 -2.12
N TYR A 282 -6.83 -5.49 -3.26
CA TYR A 282 -8.14 -5.89 -3.78
C TYR A 282 -8.81 -6.94 -2.89
N LEU A 283 -8.06 -7.95 -2.42
CA LEU A 283 -8.56 -8.95 -1.47
C LEU A 283 -9.02 -8.31 -0.16
N MET A 284 -8.23 -7.41 0.40
CA MET A 284 -8.62 -6.68 1.62
C MET A 284 -9.91 -5.88 1.42
N PHE A 285 -10.06 -5.21 0.28
CA PHE A 285 -11.29 -4.49 -0.05
C PHE A 285 -12.49 -5.44 -0.10
N VAL A 286 -12.36 -6.62 -0.69
CA VAL A 286 -13.42 -7.63 -0.76
C VAL A 286 -13.78 -8.13 0.64
N ILE A 287 -12.82 -8.45 1.47
CA ILE A 287 -13.04 -8.89 2.87
C ILE A 287 -13.80 -7.80 3.65
N LEU A 288 -13.38 -6.55 3.53
CA LEU A 288 -14.02 -5.43 4.17
C LEU A 288 -15.46 -5.22 3.67
N LEU A 289 -15.70 -5.42 2.37
CA LEU A 289 -17.03 -5.38 1.80
C LEU A 289 -17.93 -6.45 2.43
N PHE A 290 -17.44 -7.69 2.60
CA PHE A 290 -18.19 -8.76 3.28
C PHE A 290 -18.48 -8.40 4.74
N MET A 291 -17.53 -7.85 5.50
CA MET A 291 -17.77 -7.37 6.86
C MET A 291 -18.91 -6.33 6.91
N PHE A 292 -18.94 -5.42 5.94
CA PHE A 292 -20.01 -4.43 5.82
C PHE A 292 -21.37 -5.05 5.51
N ILE A 293 -21.41 -6.03 4.62
CA ILE A 293 -22.64 -6.78 4.30
C ILE A 293 -23.18 -7.47 5.55
N ILE A 294 -22.31 -8.10 6.35
CA ILE A 294 -22.70 -8.73 7.62
C ILE A 294 -23.27 -7.70 8.60
N ALA A 295 -22.60 -6.56 8.76
CA ALA A 295 -23.07 -5.46 9.60
C ALA A 295 -24.45 -4.93 9.13
N SER A 296 -24.66 -4.84 7.82
CA SER A 296 -25.92 -4.47 7.18
C SER A 296 -27.06 -5.45 7.50
N PHE A 297 -26.78 -6.75 7.43
CA PHE A 297 -27.78 -7.78 7.81
C PHE A 297 -28.13 -7.70 9.29
N ASN A 298 -27.16 -7.44 10.16
CA ASN A 298 -27.38 -7.26 11.58
C ASN A 298 -28.30 -6.03 11.84
N LEU A 299 -28.02 -4.91 11.17
CA LEU A 299 -28.88 -3.72 11.23
C LEU A 299 -30.32 -4.03 10.78
N THR A 300 -30.47 -4.71 9.65
CA THR A 300 -31.76 -5.12 9.09
C THR A 300 -32.55 -6.01 10.06
N GLY A 301 -31.88 -7.02 10.63
CA GLY A 301 -32.48 -7.93 11.61
C GLY A 301 -32.97 -7.21 12.87
N ASN A 302 -32.17 -6.29 13.40
CA ASN A 302 -32.53 -5.50 14.57
C ASN A 302 -33.69 -4.53 14.29
N LEU A 303 -33.75 -3.92 13.11
CA LEU A 303 -34.87 -3.09 12.69
C LEU A 303 -36.16 -3.90 12.56
N LEU A 304 -36.11 -5.09 11.97
CA LEU A 304 -37.27 -6.00 11.85
C LEU A 304 -37.78 -6.43 13.24
N LYS A 305 -36.87 -6.80 14.16
CA LYS A 305 -37.23 -7.12 15.55
C LYS A 305 -37.91 -5.95 16.23
N MET A 306 -37.35 -4.74 16.10
CA MET A 306 -37.94 -3.53 16.70
C MET A 306 -39.30 -3.21 16.13
N ILE A 307 -39.49 -3.27 14.80
CA ILE A 307 -40.78 -3.08 14.15
C ILE A 307 -41.80 -4.09 14.71
N SER A 308 -41.35 -5.34 14.91
CA SER A 308 -42.23 -6.38 15.49
C SER A 308 -42.60 -6.09 16.95
N GLN A 309 -41.66 -5.68 17.77
CA GLN A 309 -41.91 -5.34 19.18
C GLN A 309 -42.80 -4.10 19.36
N LYS A 310 -42.68 -3.12 18.46
CA LYS A 310 -43.37 -1.85 18.50
C LYS A 310 -44.65 -1.85 17.66
N ARG A 311 -45.16 -3.03 17.25
CA ARG A 311 -46.35 -3.13 16.40
C ARG A 311 -47.59 -2.43 16.97
N ALA A 312 -47.85 -2.57 18.26
CA ALA A 312 -49.00 -1.91 18.93
C ALA A 312 -48.89 -0.37 18.90
N GLU A 313 -47.71 0.16 19.19
CA GLU A 313 -47.46 1.60 19.13
C GLU A 313 -47.56 2.15 17.72
N LEU A 314 -47.09 1.38 16.73
CA LEU A 314 -47.20 1.71 15.30
C LEU A 314 -48.68 1.67 14.83
N GLY A 315 -49.46 0.72 15.34
CA GLY A 315 -50.89 0.66 15.12
C GLY A 315 -51.61 1.91 15.65
N LEU A 316 -51.24 2.35 16.87
CA LEU A 316 -51.75 3.57 17.46
C LEU A 316 -51.43 4.83 16.67
N LEU A 317 -50.15 4.92 16.20
CA LEU A 317 -49.72 6.03 15.34
C LEU A 317 -50.50 6.07 14.02
N LYS A 318 -50.78 4.89 13.41
CA LYS A 318 -51.63 4.82 12.23
C LYS A 318 -53.07 5.23 12.52
N ALA A 319 -53.65 4.85 13.66
CA ALA A 319 -54.97 5.28 14.10
C ALA A 319 -55.05 6.79 14.33
N LEU A 320 -53.94 7.42 14.77
CA LEU A 320 -53.80 8.87 14.88
C LEU A 320 -53.55 9.61 13.57
N GLY A 321 -53.57 8.87 12.41
CA GLY A 321 -53.50 9.46 11.08
C GLY A 321 -52.10 9.49 10.46
N TYR A 322 -51.06 8.87 11.07
CA TYR A 322 -49.75 8.75 10.47
C TYR A 322 -49.78 7.82 9.24
N GLN A 323 -49.28 8.30 8.12
CA GLN A 323 -49.18 7.53 6.89
C GLN A 323 -47.97 6.58 6.88
N GLY A 324 -48.04 5.51 6.08
CA GLY A 324 -46.94 4.55 5.98
C GLY A 324 -45.60 5.18 5.55
N GLU A 325 -45.65 6.28 4.79
CA GLU A 325 -44.46 7.03 4.41
C GLU A 325 -43.81 7.79 5.60
N GLU A 326 -44.63 8.26 6.52
CA GLU A 326 -44.15 8.96 7.72
C GLU A 326 -43.48 7.99 8.70
N LEU A 327 -44.08 6.79 8.83
CA LEU A 327 -43.46 5.71 9.60
C LEU A 327 -42.15 5.23 8.98
N ARG A 328 -42.07 5.16 7.65
CA ARG A 328 -40.83 4.86 6.93
C ARG A 328 -39.76 5.91 7.22
N LYS A 329 -40.09 7.19 7.19
CA LYS A 329 -39.17 8.28 7.54
C LYS A 329 -38.70 8.18 8.98
N LEU A 330 -39.60 7.84 9.93
CA LEU A 330 -39.24 7.65 11.34
C LEU A 330 -38.11 6.63 11.50
N PHE A 331 -38.25 5.46 10.92
CA PHE A 331 -37.24 4.40 11.01
C PHE A 331 -35.96 4.74 10.26
N MET A 332 -36.09 5.42 9.12
CA MET A 332 -34.90 5.92 8.38
C MET A 332 -34.10 6.91 9.22
N TYR A 333 -34.78 7.87 9.88
CA TYR A 333 -34.09 8.83 10.78
C TYR A 333 -33.44 8.12 11.97
N GLN A 334 -34.08 7.13 12.57
CA GLN A 334 -33.48 6.34 13.64
C GLN A 334 -32.22 5.61 13.20
N ALA A 335 -32.26 4.92 12.07
CA ALA A 335 -31.12 4.20 11.51
C ALA A 335 -29.95 5.16 11.18
N MET A 336 -30.26 6.31 10.58
CA MET A 336 -29.25 7.32 10.25
C MET A 336 -28.64 7.94 11.52
N MET A 337 -29.41 8.22 12.56
CA MET A 337 -28.88 8.70 13.85
C MET A 337 -27.97 7.66 14.51
N LEU A 338 -28.37 6.38 14.49
CA LEU A 338 -27.56 5.29 15.02
C LEU A 338 -26.26 5.11 14.21
N CYS A 339 -26.34 5.22 12.90
CA CYS A 339 -25.19 5.20 12.01
C CYS A 339 -24.24 6.35 12.32
N THR A 340 -24.74 7.57 12.48
CA THR A 340 -23.93 8.75 12.84
C THR A 340 -23.18 8.55 14.16
N LEU A 341 -23.86 8.01 15.19
CA LEU A 341 -23.23 7.69 16.46
C LEU A 341 -22.16 6.59 16.32
N GLY A 342 -22.47 5.54 15.56
CA GLY A 342 -21.52 4.45 15.29
C GLY A 342 -20.29 4.91 14.53
N ILE A 343 -20.48 5.77 13.52
CA ILE A 343 -19.38 6.38 12.76
C ILE A 343 -18.52 7.26 13.67
N ALA A 344 -19.15 8.14 14.47
CA ALA A 344 -18.42 9.03 15.37
C ALA A 344 -17.57 8.25 16.39
N LEU A 345 -18.15 7.24 17.04
CA LEU A 345 -17.42 6.36 17.96
C LEU A 345 -16.32 5.58 17.22
N GLY A 346 -16.61 5.04 16.03
CA GLY A 346 -15.66 4.32 15.22
C GLY A 346 -14.45 5.16 14.81
N ILE A 347 -14.68 6.39 14.38
CA ILE A 347 -13.61 7.36 14.06
C ILE A 347 -12.75 7.65 15.28
N VAL A 348 -13.35 7.93 16.42
CA VAL A 348 -12.61 8.24 17.66
C VAL A 348 -11.74 7.04 18.07
N ILE A 349 -12.32 5.85 18.13
CA ILE A 349 -11.62 4.64 18.57
C ILE A 349 -10.49 4.29 17.58
N SER A 350 -10.77 4.28 16.29
CA SER A 350 -9.75 3.97 15.27
C SER A 350 -8.60 4.98 15.27
N THR A 351 -8.92 6.27 15.41
CA THR A 351 -7.88 7.30 15.45
C THR A 351 -7.01 7.16 16.69
N ILE A 352 -7.59 6.86 17.85
CA ILE A 352 -6.83 6.59 19.09
C ILE A 352 -5.91 5.38 18.89
N LEU A 353 -6.41 4.27 18.36
CA LEU A 353 -5.62 3.06 18.09
C LEU A 353 -4.46 3.32 17.14
N LEU A 354 -4.73 4.05 16.05
CA LEU A 354 -3.70 4.38 15.04
C LEU A 354 -2.65 5.35 15.58
N VAL A 355 -3.04 6.33 16.40
CA VAL A 355 -2.10 7.27 17.05
C VAL A 355 -1.23 6.54 18.08
N ILE A 356 -1.82 5.64 18.87
CA ILE A 356 -1.05 4.79 19.79
C ILE A 356 -0.06 3.95 18.99
N GLN A 357 -0.48 3.25 17.94
CA GLN A 357 0.40 2.45 17.09
C GLN A 357 1.53 3.29 16.50
N ALA A 358 1.22 4.47 15.95
CA ALA A 358 2.22 5.36 15.35
C ALA A 358 3.27 5.88 16.34
N ARG A 359 2.89 6.05 17.62
CA ARG A 359 3.78 6.56 18.67
C ARG A 359 4.57 5.47 19.40
N THR A 360 3.94 4.34 19.68
CA THR A 360 4.51 3.29 20.53
C THR A 360 5.07 2.13 19.75
N GLY A 361 4.63 1.92 18.49
CA GLY A 361 5.03 0.75 17.70
C GLY A 361 4.66 -0.57 18.37
N LEU A 362 3.51 -0.63 19.07
CA LEU A 362 3.07 -1.81 19.83
C LEU A 362 3.03 -3.07 18.97
N ILE A 363 2.50 -2.94 17.76
CA ILE A 363 2.41 -4.04 16.80
C ILE A 363 3.63 -3.95 15.89
N LYS A 364 4.47 -4.98 15.94
CA LYS A 364 5.64 -5.15 15.08
C LYS A 364 5.39 -6.33 14.14
N LEU A 365 5.83 -6.19 12.90
CA LEU A 365 5.79 -7.28 11.91
C LEU A 365 6.92 -8.27 12.12
N ASP A 366 8.07 -7.76 12.55
CA ASP A 366 9.25 -8.52 12.91
C ASP A 366 9.95 -7.80 14.06
N GLN A 367 11.04 -8.35 14.63
CA GLN A 367 11.74 -7.78 15.79
C GLN A 367 12.14 -6.31 15.60
N SER A 368 12.31 -5.89 14.36
CA SER A 368 12.78 -4.54 14.00
C SER A 368 11.79 -3.71 13.19
N ILE A 369 10.73 -4.29 12.60
CA ILE A 369 9.84 -3.59 11.68
C ILE A 369 8.52 -3.26 12.39
N ILE A 370 8.30 -1.97 12.65
CA ILE A 370 7.05 -1.46 13.21
C ILE A 370 5.98 -1.48 12.10
N LEU A 371 4.76 -1.92 12.42
CA LEU A 371 3.63 -1.87 11.49
C LEU A 371 3.39 -0.43 11.04
N PRO A 372 3.63 -0.12 9.74
CA PRO A 372 3.48 1.24 9.25
C PRO A 372 2.00 1.63 9.18
N VAL A 373 1.69 2.85 9.61
CA VAL A 373 0.34 3.39 9.57
C VAL A 373 0.35 4.79 8.97
N LYS A 374 -0.53 5.04 8.00
CA LYS A 374 -0.71 6.35 7.39
C LYS A 374 -2.18 6.72 7.32
N MET A 375 -2.59 7.66 8.15
CA MET A 375 -3.94 8.20 8.17
C MET A 375 -4.13 9.19 7.02
N GLN A 376 -5.12 8.93 6.14
CA GLN A 376 -5.47 9.82 5.04
C GLN A 376 -6.93 10.31 5.21
N LEU A 377 -7.16 11.61 5.10
CA LEU A 377 -8.49 12.19 5.24
C LEU A 377 -9.49 11.62 4.22
N THR A 378 -9.00 11.26 3.03
CA THR A 378 -9.79 10.62 1.98
C THR A 378 -10.42 9.31 2.42
N ASP A 379 -9.73 8.51 3.25
CA ASP A 379 -10.24 7.22 3.73
C ASP A 379 -11.36 7.43 4.75
N TYR A 380 -11.20 8.40 5.65
CA TYR A 380 -12.24 8.76 6.60
C TYR A 380 -13.52 9.20 5.88
N LEU A 381 -13.38 10.08 4.86
CA LEU A 381 -14.51 10.53 4.06
C LEU A 381 -15.18 9.38 3.30
N LEU A 382 -14.38 8.49 2.70
CA LEU A 382 -14.89 7.32 1.99
C LEU A 382 -15.66 6.40 2.93
N VAL A 383 -15.11 6.09 4.11
CA VAL A 383 -15.77 5.26 5.12
C VAL A 383 -17.08 5.88 5.58
N ILE A 384 -17.13 7.19 5.81
CA ILE A 384 -18.36 7.91 6.18
C ILE A 384 -19.42 7.74 5.08
N VAL A 385 -19.07 8.01 3.82
CA VAL A 385 -20.01 7.93 2.69
C VAL A 385 -20.51 6.50 2.51
N VAL A 386 -19.61 5.51 2.51
CA VAL A 386 -19.96 4.09 2.35
C VAL A 386 -20.84 3.62 3.51
N SER A 387 -20.56 4.00 4.76
CA SER A 387 -21.37 3.63 5.92
C SER A 387 -22.79 4.17 5.84
N TYR A 388 -22.96 5.43 5.44
CA TYR A 388 -24.30 6.00 5.24
C TYR A 388 -25.05 5.34 4.07
N LEU A 389 -24.38 5.08 2.98
CA LEU A 389 -24.99 4.43 1.80
C LEU A 389 -25.47 3.02 2.14
N LEU A 390 -24.64 2.23 2.82
CA LEU A 390 -24.98 0.88 3.21
C LEU A 390 -26.11 0.85 4.27
N THR A 391 -26.08 1.76 5.25
CA THR A 391 -27.17 1.90 6.20
C THR A 391 -28.47 2.26 5.50
N TRP A 392 -28.43 3.17 4.53
CA TRP A 392 -29.61 3.54 3.75
C TRP A 392 -30.16 2.36 2.96
N LEU A 393 -29.30 1.60 2.27
CA LEU A 393 -29.70 0.40 1.54
C LEU A 393 -30.30 -0.67 2.46
N SER A 394 -29.67 -0.94 3.61
CA SER A 394 -30.08 -1.96 4.57
C SER A 394 -31.45 -1.69 5.16
N VAL A 395 -31.79 -0.42 5.34
CA VAL A 395 -33.08 0.00 5.90
C VAL A 395 -34.21 -0.06 4.87
N LEU A 396 -33.91 0.03 3.57
CA LEU A 396 -34.94 -0.03 2.52
C LEU A 396 -35.69 -1.37 2.52
N VAL A 397 -34.98 -2.49 2.74
CA VAL A 397 -35.56 -3.83 2.71
C VAL A 397 -36.64 -4.01 3.78
N PRO A 398 -36.40 -3.78 5.08
CA PRO A 398 -37.46 -3.94 6.11
C PRO A 398 -38.59 -2.93 5.97
N LEU A 399 -38.29 -1.71 5.47
CA LEU A 399 -39.30 -0.67 5.32
C LEU A 399 -40.34 -0.95 4.22
N ASN A 400 -39.94 -1.69 3.18
CA ASN A 400 -40.90 -2.11 2.15
C ASN A 400 -41.98 -3.07 2.72
N ASN A 401 -41.67 -3.85 3.73
CA ASN A 401 -42.60 -4.73 4.41
C ASN A 401 -43.61 -3.97 5.32
N LEU A 402 -43.27 -2.76 5.77
CA LEU A 402 -44.21 -1.92 6.53
C LEU A 402 -45.45 -1.47 5.73
N LYS A 403 -45.37 -1.39 4.40
CA LYS A 403 -46.52 -1.04 3.55
C LYS A 403 -47.63 -2.10 3.59
N LYS A 404 -47.28 -3.37 3.87
CA LYS A 404 -48.21 -4.50 3.89
C LYS A 404 -48.94 -4.70 5.23
N ILE A 405 -48.63 -3.92 6.25
CA ILE A 405 -49.18 -4.10 7.58
C ILE A 405 -50.53 -3.37 7.69
N ASN A 406 -51.64 -4.12 7.78
CA ASN A 406 -52.96 -3.58 8.03
C ASN A 406 -53.16 -3.20 9.53
N ALA A 407 -53.61 -1.98 9.79
CA ALA A 407 -53.82 -1.45 11.17
C ALA A 407 -54.82 -2.30 11.97
N VAL A 408 -55.85 -2.86 11.34
CA VAL A 408 -56.91 -3.67 11.97
C VAL A 408 -56.34 -5.01 12.48
N GLU A 409 -55.39 -5.63 11.75
CA GLU A 409 -54.80 -6.92 12.08
C GLU A 409 -53.82 -6.83 13.27
N LEU A 410 -53.22 -5.64 13.46
CA LEU A 410 -52.32 -5.33 14.55
C LEU A 410 -53.02 -5.16 15.93
N ILE A 411 -54.27 -4.64 15.91
CA ILE A 411 -55.04 -4.43 17.13
C ILE A 411 -55.71 -5.74 17.55
N ARG A 412 -56.22 -6.53 16.60
CA ARG A 412 -56.96 -7.77 16.85
C ARG A 412 -56.13 -8.93 17.43
N ARG A 413 -54.85 -8.95 17.24
CA ARG A 413 -53.94 -10.05 17.68
C ARG A 413 -53.40 -9.89 19.10
N ASN A 414 -53.65 -8.75 19.71
CA ASN A 414 -53.28 -8.43 21.12
C ASN A 414 -54.47 -8.21 22.03
N ALA A 415 -55.71 -8.41 21.57
CA ALA A 415 -56.91 -8.57 22.35
C ALA A 415 -57.27 -10.06 22.41
#